data_675b17ba2d1ac74aee431cda5babf0a7
#
_entry.id   675b17ba2d1ac74aee431cda5babf0a7
#
_cell.length_a   1.000
_cell.length_b   1.000
_cell.length_c   1.000
_cell.angle_alpha   90.00
_cell.angle_beta   90.00
_cell.angle_gamma   90.00
#
_symmetry.space_group_name_H-M   'P 1'
#
loop_
_entity.id
_entity.type
_entity.pdbx_description
1 polymer ?
#
loop_
_entity_poly.entity_id
_entity_poly.type
_entity_poly.pdbx_seq_one_letter_code
_entity_poly.pdbx_strand_id
1 'polypeptide(L)'
;MTRTIAAAVFPTLTEPLRSRAQLRALIGDEEAWRAVFEDPLGHTVSAMVGDDVAAGVILTDALIGTFATAGASDLRQNRCFLYHVIGGGTGDWHVPVGGMGAVSGALEAAARAAGAELLTSTEVLGLEPDERGAGVRFSDGDGERSVRAGRVLVNAAPAELQRLLGAAPDASAPEGAQLKLNLLLSRLPRLNDASVSPERAFAGTFHVNEGAEQLQVAYEQAAAGAIPALPPCETYCHSLTDPSILGPELRAAGAETLTVFGLHMPARLFAADPDGARAAALAATLRSLDSVLAEPIAGCVMRGPEGEPCIEVRSPLDIEAELRMPGGHIFHRDLAWPFAEHEEQVGNWGVETDHPAVLLCGAGARRGGGVSGVPGRNAAMAVLG
;
A
#
# COMPACT_ATOMS: atom_id res chain seq x y z
N MET A 1 -12.31 -19.70 -7.68
CA MET A 1 -12.53 -18.29 -8.02
C MET A 1 -11.24 -17.49 -8.07
N THR A 2 -10.58 -17.12 -6.96
CA THR A 2 -9.39 -16.23 -6.95
C THR A 2 -8.24 -16.73 -7.82
N ARG A 3 -7.91 -18.02 -7.78
CA ARG A 3 -6.86 -18.62 -8.66
C ARG A 3 -7.18 -18.49 -10.14
N THR A 4 -8.43 -18.67 -10.56
CA THR A 4 -8.84 -18.49 -11.96
C THR A 4 -8.60 -17.07 -12.42
N ILE A 5 -9.02 -16.09 -11.57
CA ILE A 5 -8.81 -14.67 -11.84
C ILE A 5 -7.32 -14.34 -11.86
N ALA A 6 -6.56 -14.77 -10.86
CA ALA A 6 -5.12 -14.50 -10.77
C ALA A 6 -4.37 -15.01 -12.00
N ALA A 7 -4.62 -16.25 -12.40
CA ALA A 7 -3.96 -16.87 -13.58
C ALA A 7 -4.29 -16.15 -14.89
N ALA A 8 -5.50 -15.59 -15.02
CA ALA A 8 -5.92 -14.85 -16.21
C ALA A 8 -5.43 -13.39 -16.20
N VAL A 9 -5.52 -12.71 -15.05
CA VAL A 9 -5.28 -11.26 -14.94
C VAL A 9 -3.78 -10.95 -14.82
N PHE A 10 -3.04 -11.69 -13.98
CA PHE A 10 -1.65 -11.36 -13.67
C PHE A 10 -0.76 -11.22 -14.91
N PRO A 11 -0.79 -12.12 -15.91
CA PRO A 11 0.02 -11.96 -17.12
C PRO A 11 -0.28 -10.67 -17.89
N THR A 12 -1.54 -10.18 -17.84
CA THR A 12 -1.95 -8.98 -18.58
C THR A 12 -1.40 -7.69 -17.97
N LEU A 13 -0.90 -7.72 -16.74
CA LEU A 13 -0.35 -6.53 -16.08
C LEU A 13 0.86 -5.95 -16.81
N THR A 14 1.57 -6.77 -17.57
CA THR A 14 2.76 -6.38 -18.35
C THR A 14 2.51 -6.35 -19.88
N GLU A 15 1.25 -6.27 -20.28
CA GLU A 15 0.80 -6.13 -21.68
C GLU A 15 0.06 -4.79 -21.87
N PRO A 16 -0.20 -4.33 -23.11
CA PRO A 16 -1.13 -3.24 -23.35
C PRO A 16 -2.51 -3.52 -22.75
N LEU A 17 -3.23 -2.47 -22.36
CA LEU A 17 -4.55 -2.57 -21.75
C LEU A 17 -5.56 -3.25 -22.70
N ARG A 18 -6.21 -4.27 -22.18
CA ARG A 18 -7.36 -4.91 -22.81
C ARG A 18 -8.64 -4.14 -22.47
N SER A 19 -9.65 -4.23 -23.32
CA SER A 19 -10.98 -3.77 -22.94
C SER A 19 -11.58 -4.65 -21.84
N ARG A 20 -12.59 -4.13 -21.11
CA ARG A 20 -13.34 -4.90 -20.12
C ARG A 20 -13.87 -6.23 -20.70
N ALA A 21 -14.44 -6.18 -21.92
CA ALA A 21 -14.98 -7.36 -22.60
C ALA A 21 -13.90 -8.41 -22.93
N GLN A 22 -12.73 -7.94 -23.38
CA GLN A 22 -11.59 -8.85 -23.65
C GLN A 22 -11.09 -9.53 -22.39
N LEU A 23 -11.00 -8.80 -21.25
CA LEU A 23 -10.56 -9.41 -19.99
C LEU A 23 -11.62 -10.40 -19.45
N ARG A 24 -12.92 -10.05 -19.54
CA ARG A 24 -14.01 -10.97 -19.18
C ARG A 24 -13.95 -12.27 -19.97
N ALA A 25 -13.77 -12.17 -21.28
CA ALA A 25 -13.62 -13.34 -22.15
C ALA A 25 -12.37 -14.17 -21.82
N LEU A 26 -11.27 -13.52 -21.42
CA LEU A 26 -10.03 -14.20 -21.02
C LEU A 26 -10.21 -14.98 -19.71
N ILE A 27 -10.92 -14.41 -18.72
CA ILE A 27 -11.23 -15.10 -17.46
C ILE A 27 -12.16 -16.30 -17.72
N GLY A 28 -13.17 -16.15 -18.59
CA GLY A 28 -14.04 -17.22 -19.04
C GLY A 28 -14.92 -17.85 -17.98
N ASP A 29 -14.99 -17.26 -16.78
CA ASP A 29 -15.78 -17.69 -15.62
C ASP A 29 -16.69 -16.53 -15.20
N GLU A 30 -17.97 -16.62 -15.56
CA GLU A 30 -18.95 -15.57 -15.33
C GLU A 30 -19.28 -15.36 -13.85
N GLU A 31 -19.24 -16.43 -13.05
CA GLU A 31 -19.48 -16.33 -11.61
C GLU A 31 -18.32 -15.59 -10.93
N ALA A 32 -17.09 -15.98 -11.25
CA ALA A 32 -15.89 -15.32 -10.76
C ALA A 32 -15.82 -13.85 -11.22
N TRP A 33 -16.20 -13.59 -12.48
CA TRP A 33 -16.26 -12.22 -13.00
C TRP A 33 -17.22 -11.36 -12.20
N ARG A 34 -18.45 -11.82 -12.02
CA ARG A 34 -19.46 -11.06 -11.30
C ARG A 34 -19.06 -10.81 -9.84
N ALA A 35 -18.54 -11.83 -9.18
CA ALA A 35 -18.12 -11.80 -7.78
C ALA A 35 -17.04 -10.73 -7.48
N VAL A 36 -16.15 -10.43 -8.45
CA VAL A 36 -15.04 -9.51 -8.23
C VAL A 36 -15.24 -8.17 -8.95
N PHE A 37 -15.85 -8.16 -10.14
CA PHE A 37 -15.90 -6.97 -10.99
C PHE A 37 -17.29 -6.29 -11.05
N GLU A 38 -18.33 -6.89 -10.48
CA GLU A 38 -19.70 -6.37 -10.58
C GLU A 38 -20.44 -6.30 -9.24
N ASP A 39 -20.30 -7.33 -8.39
CA ASP A 39 -20.97 -7.35 -7.07
C ASP A 39 -20.01 -6.83 -5.98
N PRO A 40 -20.51 -6.08 -4.96
CA PRO A 40 -19.68 -5.73 -3.80
C PRO A 40 -19.11 -6.98 -3.12
N LEU A 41 -17.81 -6.98 -2.83
CA LEU A 41 -17.09 -8.14 -2.31
C LEU A 41 -17.71 -8.70 -1.03
N GLY A 42 -18.21 -7.84 -0.14
CA GLY A 42 -18.89 -8.27 1.09
C GLY A 42 -20.09 -9.20 0.84
N HIS A 43 -20.82 -8.99 -0.25
CA HIS A 43 -21.93 -9.89 -0.62
C HIS A 43 -21.42 -11.26 -1.06
N THR A 44 -20.36 -11.28 -1.86
CA THR A 44 -19.72 -12.52 -2.30
C THR A 44 -19.15 -13.30 -1.11
N VAL A 45 -18.40 -12.63 -0.22
CA VAL A 45 -17.78 -13.27 0.93
C VAL A 45 -18.84 -13.82 1.90
N SER A 46 -19.88 -13.03 2.23
CA SER A 46 -20.93 -13.47 3.15
C SER A 46 -21.77 -14.63 2.61
N ALA A 47 -21.89 -14.76 1.28
CA ALA A 47 -22.57 -15.90 0.66
C ALA A 47 -21.73 -17.20 0.70
N MET A 48 -20.41 -17.09 0.77
CA MET A 48 -19.49 -18.22 0.69
C MET A 48 -18.93 -18.65 2.05
N VAL A 49 -18.85 -17.73 3.02
CA VAL A 49 -18.14 -17.92 4.30
C VAL A 49 -19.09 -17.55 5.43
N GLY A 50 -19.46 -18.54 6.24
CA GLY A 50 -20.38 -18.34 7.36
C GLY A 50 -19.69 -17.99 8.69
N ASP A 51 -18.37 -18.09 8.78
CA ASP A 51 -17.61 -17.74 9.96
C ASP A 51 -17.13 -16.28 9.87
N ASP A 52 -17.42 -15.49 10.92
CA ASP A 52 -17.14 -14.05 10.95
C ASP A 52 -15.65 -13.74 10.84
N VAL A 53 -14.80 -14.52 11.54
CA VAL A 53 -13.34 -14.30 11.54
C VAL A 53 -12.75 -14.66 10.18
N ALA A 54 -13.16 -15.80 9.60
CA ALA A 54 -12.69 -16.20 8.28
C ALA A 54 -13.15 -15.21 7.19
N ALA A 55 -14.37 -14.70 7.28
CA ALA A 55 -14.88 -13.67 6.38
C ALA A 55 -14.09 -12.37 6.53
N GLY A 56 -13.81 -11.97 7.75
CA GLY A 56 -13.05 -10.75 8.06
C GLY A 56 -11.62 -10.79 7.55
N VAL A 57 -10.91 -11.90 7.74
CA VAL A 57 -9.54 -12.08 7.20
C VAL A 57 -9.51 -11.95 5.67
N ILE A 58 -10.50 -12.51 4.97
CA ILE A 58 -10.62 -12.32 3.51
C ILE A 58 -10.90 -10.87 3.15
N LEU A 59 -11.75 -10.18 3.93
CA LEU A 59 -12.11 -8.78 3.68
C LEU A 59 -10.98 -7.80 4.00
N THR A 60 -10.03 -8.17 4.84
CA THR A 60 -8.86 -7.33 5.14
C THR A 60 -8.07 -7.02 3.87
N ASP A 61 -7.86 -7.98 2.98
CA ASP A 61 -7.21 -7.78 1.67
C ASP A 61 -7.94 -6.75 0.79
N ALA A 62 -9.22 -6.50 1.06
CA ALA A 62 -10.02 -5.49 0.35
C ALA A 62 -10.02 -4.12 1.03
N LEU A 63 -9.74 -4.06 2.33
CA LEU A 63 -9.91 -2.86 3.14
C LEU A 63 -8.58 -2.24 3.60
N ILE A 64 -7.49 -3.01 3.59
CA ILE A 64 -6.17 -2.48 3.91
C ILE A 64 -5.74 -1.45 2.85
N GLY A 65 -5.51 -0.22 3.29
CA GLY A 65 -5.18 0.91 2.40
C GLY A 65 -6.37 1.56 1.69
N THR A 66 -7.60 1.07 1.92
CA THR A 66 -8.81 1.61 1.28
C THR A 66 -9.87 1.92 2.33
N PHE A 67 -10.29 3.19 2.42
CA PHE A 67 -11.38 3.56 3.33
C PHE A 67 -12.74 3.28 2.69
N ALA A 68 -13.27 2.10 2.93
CA ALA A 68 -14.54 1.62 2.40
C ALA A 68 -15.21 0.63 3.34
N THR A 69 -16.50 0.35 3.13
CA THR A 69 -17.15 -0.85 3.66
C THR A 69 -16.95 -2.01 2.70
N ALA A 70 -17.09 -3.24 3.19
CA ALA A 70 -17.08 -4.43 2.34
C ALA A 70 -18.21 -4.42 1.28
N GLY A 71 -19.32 -3.72 1.57
CA GLY A 71 -20.50 -3.58 0.70
C GLY A 71 -20.51 -2.31 -0.17
N ALA A 72 -19.41 -1.57 -0.28
CA ALA A 72 -19.39 -0.33 -1.05
C ALA A 72 -19.71 -0.58 -2.54
N SER A 73 -20.67 0.20 -3.08
CA SER A 73 -21.18 0.01 -4.45
C SER A 73 -20.25 0.52 -5.54
N ASP A 74 -19.26 1.38 -5.21
CA ASP A 74 -18.26 1.86 -6.14
C ASP A 74 -17.12 0.86 -6.37
N LEU A 75 -17.16 -0.27 -5.67
CA LEU A 75 -16.25 -1.41 -5.80
C LEU A 75 -14.77 -1.07 -5.58
N ARG A 76 -14.44 0.01 -4.83
CA ARG A 76 -13.03 0.34 -4.52
C ARG A 76 -12.36 -0.75 -3.70
N GLN A 77 -13.08 -1.37 -2.77
CA GLN A 77 -12.64 -2.52 -2.01
C GLN A 77 -12.42 -3.76 -2.88
N ASN A 78 -13.21 -3.97 -3.92
CA ASN A 78 -13.01 -5.06 -4.88
C ASN A 78 -11.71 -4.89 -5.66
N ARG A 79 -11.37 -3.65 -6.06
CA ARG A 79 -10.09 -3.35 -6.73
C ARG A 79 -8.91 -3.62 -5.81
N CYS A 80 -9.01 -3.22 -4.55
CA CYS A 80 -7.98 -3.51 -3.54
C CYS A 80 -7.80 -5.02 -3.37
N PHE A 81 -8.89 -5.77 -3.16
CA PHE A 81 -8.85 -7.23 -3.08
C PHE A 81 -8.21 -7.88 -4.30
N LEU A 82 -8.60 -7.46 -5.51
CA LEU A 82 -8.05 -8.00 -6.74
C LEU A 82 -6.51 -7.94 -6.76
N TYR A 83 -5.95 -6.79 -6.44
CA TYR A 83 -4.49 -6.60 -6.46
C TYR A 83 -3.76 -7.39 -5.38
N HIS A 84 -4.41 -7.72 -4.26
CA HIS A 84 -3.85 -8.60 -3.25
C HIS A 84 -3.85 -10.07 -3.69
N VAL A 85 -4.92 -10.54 -4.34
CA VAL A 85 -5.08 -11.96 -4.67
C VAL A 85 -4.44 -12.39 -5.99
N ILE A 86 -3.99 -11.48 -6.86
CA ILE A 86 -3.39 -11.82 -8.15
C ILE A 86 -1.86 -11.94 -8.12
N GLY A 87 -1.21 -11.64 -7.00
CA GLY A 87 0.25 -11.62 -6.86
C GLY A 87 0.91 -12.88 -7.42
N GLY A 88 1.91 -12.70 -8.31
CA GLY A 88 2.60 -13.81 -8.97
C GLY A 88 1.71 -14.74 -9.83
N GLY A 89 0.42 -14.41 -10.01
CA GLY A 89 -0.57 -15.28 -10.64
C GLY A 89 -1.14 -16.37 -9.71
N THR A 90 -0.69 -16.43 -8.46
CA THR A 90 -1.08 -17.42 -7.44
C THR A 90 -1.64 -16.75 -6.17
N GLY A 91 -1.36 -15.47 -5.96
CA GLY A 91 -1.63 -14.75 -4.72
C GLY A 91 -0.54 -14.90 -3.66
N ASP A 92 0.58 -15.55 -3.99
CA ASP A 92 1.69 -15.73 -3.05
C ASP A 92 2.42 -14.42 -2.79
N TRP A 93 2.82 -14.22 -1.54
CA TRP A 93 3.64 -13.10 -1.11
C TRP A 93 5.08 -13.53 -0.90
N HIS A 94 6.01 -12.79 -1.50
CA HIS A 94 7.44 -13.00 -1.33
C HIS A 94 8.10 -11.78 -0.72
N VAL A 95 8.86 -11.97 0.34
CA VAL A 95 9.64 -10.91 1.00
C VAL A 95 11.10 -11.07 0.60
N PRO A 96 11.77 -10.01 0.12
CA PRO A 96 13.18 -10.11 -0.26
C PRO A 96 14.08 -10.28 0.96
N VAL A 97 15.08 -11.15 0.86
CA VAL A 97 16.13 -11.28 1.87
C VAL A 97 16.93 -9.97 1.95
N GLY A 98 17.12 -9.45 3.16
CA GLY A 98 17.73 -8.13 3.39
C GLY A 98 16.73 -6.97 3.33
N GLY A 99 15.42 -7.27 3.24
CA GLY A 99 14.34 -6.29 3.25
C GLY A 99 14.21 -5.51 1.94
N MET A 100 13.36 -4.47 1.96
CA MET A 100 13.08 -3.66 0.77
C MET A 100 14.30 -2.85 0.28
N GLY A 101 15.26 -2.55 1.16
CA GLY A 101 16.51 -1.93 0.78
C GLY A 101 17.34 -2.75 -0.21
N ALA A 102 17.27 -4.09 -0.13
CA ALA A 102 17.94 -4.98 -1.08
C ALA A 102 17.35 -4.85 -2.49
N VAL A 103 16.02 -4.69 -2.61
CA VAL A 103 15.34 -4.45 -3.90
C VAL A 103 15.74 -3.10 -4.48
N SER A 104 15.69 -2.03 -3.68
CA SER A 104 16.08 -0.69 -4.12
C SER A 104 17.53 -0.65 -4.56
N GLY A 105 18.45 -1.28 -3.80
CA GLY A 105 19.86 -1.36 -4.14
C GLY A 105 20.13 -2.14 -5.43
N ALA A 106 19.39 -3.23 -5.67
CA ALA A 106 19.50 -3.99 -6.91
C ALA A 106 19.02 -3.18 -8.12
N LEU A 107 17.93 -2.43 -7.99
CA LEU A 107 17.43 -1.52 -9.03
C LEU A 107 18.42 -0.37 -9.30
N GLU A 108 18.98 0.23 -8.24
CA GLU A 108 20.00 1.26 -8.37
C GLU A 108 21.24 0.73 -9.13
N ALA A 109 21.74 -0.44 -8.72
CA ALA A 109 22.88 -1.06 -9.38
C ALA A 109 22.61 -1.33 -10.88
N ALA A 110 21.42 -1.82 -11.22
CA ALA A 110 21.02 -2.06 -12.60
C ALA A 110 20.93 -0.75 -13.41
N ALA A 111 20.36 0.32 -12.82
CA ALA A 111 20.25 1.62 -13.47
C ALA A 111 21.65 2.21 -13.76
N ARG A 112 22.55 2.18 -12.78
CA ARG A 112 23.94 2.66 -12.96
C ARG A 112 24.69 1.83 -14.01
N ALA A 113 24.53 0.51 -14.00
CA ALA A 113 25.14 -0.36 -15.01
C ALA A 113 24.62 -0.08 -16.43
N ALA A 114 23.38 0.39 -16.55
CA ALA A 114 22.79 0.86 -17.80
C ALA A 114 23.19 2.29 -18.20
N GLY A 115 24.03 2.96 -17.41
CA GLY A 115 24.53 4.32 -17.69
C GLY A 115 23.61 5.45 -17.18
N ALA A 116 22.67 5.15 -16.30
CA ALA A 116 21.85 6.20 -15.70
C ALA A 116 22.66 7.05 -14.70
N GLU A 117 22.49 8.37 -14.78
CA GLU A 117 22.97 9.30 -13.76
C GLU A 117 21.90 9.41 -12.67
N LEU A 118 22.30 9.19 -11.41
CA LEU A 118 21.41 9.26 -10.25
C LEU A 118 21.81 10.44 -9.38
N LEU A 119 20.93 11.42 -9.27
CA LEU A 119 21.09 12.60 -8.43
C LEU A 119 20.26 12.42 -7.16
N THR A 120 20.91 12.55 -6.01
CA THR A 120 20.25 12.60 -4.69
C THR A 120 20.20 14.02 -4.16
N SER A 121 19.40 14.25 -3.11
CA SER A 121 19.22 15.60 -2.55
C SER A 121 18.78 16.63 -3.60
N THR A 122 18.01 16.18 -4.59
CA THR A 122 17.58 16.97 -5.73
C THR A 122 16.04 16.96 -5.78
N GLU A 123 15.44 18.09 -5.41
CA GLU A 123 13.99 18.23 -5.39
C GLU A 123 13.46 18.71 -6.75
N VAL A 124 12.54 17.97 -7.37
CA VAL A 124 11.83 18.41 -8.57
C VAL A 124 10.77 19.43 -8.17
N LEU A 125 10.83 20.62 -8.74
CA LEU A 125 9.97 21.76 -8.42
C LEU A 125 8.80 21.93 -9.39
N GLY A 126 8.96 21.52 -10.66
CA GLY A 126 7.96 21.67 -11.69
C GLY A 126 8.29 20.97 -12.99
N LEU A 127 7.25 20.73 -13.78
CA LEU A 127 7.31 20.17 -15.12
C LEU A 127 6.67 21.12 -16.11
N GLU A 128 7.32 21.32 -17.27
CA GLU A 128 6.85 22.19 -18.36
C GLU A 128 6.82 21.38 -19.66
N PRO A 129 5.77 20.54 -19.88
CA PRO A 129 5.65 19.74 -21.08
C PRO A 129 5.28 20.59 -22.30
N ASP A 130 5.80 20.20 -23.47
CA ASP A 130 5.41 20.73 -24.77
C ASP A 130 5.42 19.61 -25.84
N GLU A 131 5.24 19.97 -27.11
CA GLU A 131 5.18 19.02 -28.23
C GLU A 131 6.49 18.23 -28.45
N ARG A 132 7.63 18.70 -27.93
CA ARG A 132 8.95 18.11 -28.17
C ARG A 132 9.54 17.38 -26.96
N GLY A 133 8.87 17.43 -25.81
CA GLY A 133 9.36 16.86 -24.57
C GLY A 133 8.85 17.59 -23.34
N ALA A 134 9.64 17.61 -22.27
CA ALA A 134 9.31 18.39 -21.09
C ALA A 134 10.55 19.03 -20.47
N GLY A 135 10.42 20.26 -20.01
CA GLY A 135 11.34 20.90 -19.08
C GLY A 135 11.12 20.38 -17.67
N VAL A 136 12.17 20.10 -16.94
CA VAL A 136 12.15 19.70 -15.54
C VAL A 136 12.91 20.74 -14.74
N ARG A 137 12.22 21.46 -13.84
CA ARG A 137 12.85 22.38 -12.89
C ARG A 137 13.14 21.66 -11.59
N PHE A 138 14.31 21.81 -11.05
CA PHE A 138 14.71 21.16 -9.80
C PHE A 138 15.70 22.04 -9.00
N SER A 139 15.85 21.72 -7.72
CA SER A 139 16.85 22.31 -6.83
C SER A 139 17.77 21.22 -6.29
N ASP A 140 19.07 21.45 -6.28
CA ASP A 140 20.11 20.53 -5.79
C ASP A 140 20.91 21.09 -4.60
N GLY A 141 20.42 22.11 -3.95
CA GLY A 141 21.08 22.78 -2.83
C GLY A 141 21.98 23.96 -3.26
N ASP A 142 22.47 23.96 -4.49
CA ASP A 142 23.25 25.10 -5.06
C ASP A 142 22.33 26.12 -5.72
N GLY A 143 21.05 25.81 -5.87
CA GLY A 143 20.05 26.68 -6.45
C GLY A 143 19.08 25.96 -7.38
N GLU A 144 18.22 26.76 -8.01
CA GLU A 144 17.25 26.24 -8.98
C GLU A 144 17.90 26.09 -10.36
N ARG A 145 17.67 24.93 -10.97
CA ARG A 145 18.17 24.57 -12.30
C ARG A 145 17.03 23.97 -13.15
N SER A 146 17.29 23.83 -14.43
CA SER A 146 16.40 23.14 -15.34
C SER A 146 17.14 22.24 -16.32
N VAL A 147 16.50 21.15 -16.70
CA VAL A 147 16.96 20.25 -17.76
C VAL A 147 15.78 19.95 -18.68
N ARG A 148 16.06 19.67 -19.94
CA ARG A 148 15.06 19.28 -20.91
C ARG A 148 15.21 17.81 -21.30
N ALA A 149 14.12 17.08 -21.31
CA ALA A 149 14.09 15.67 -21.69
C ALA A 149 13.03 15.43 -22.79
N GLY A 150 13.29 14.47 -23.68
CA GLY A 150 12.30 14.03 -24.67
C GLY A 150 11.16 13.24 -24.05
N ARG A 151 11.41 12.57 -22.93
CA ARG A 151 10.40 11.87 -22.11
C ARG A 151 10.72 12.04 -20.64
N VAL A 152 9.69 12.18 -19.81
CA VAL A 152 9.81 12.25 -18.35
C VAL A 152 8.96 11.14 -17.76
N LEU A 153 9.58 10.26 -16.97
CA LEU A 153 8.92 9.17 -16.25
C LEU A 153 8.79 9.59 -14.78
N VAL A 154 7.55 9.74 -14.31
CA VAL A 154 7.26 10.29 -12.99
C VAL A 154 6.87 9.16 -12.03
N ASN A 155 7.73 8.88 -11.05
CA ASN A 155 7.46 7.95 -9.95
C ASN A 155 6.96 8.72 -8.72
N ALA A 156 5.86 9.44 -8.88
CA ALA A 156 5.17 10.15 -7.81
C ALA A 156 3.67 9.86 -7.88
N ALA A 157 2.93 10.25 -6.86
CA ALA A 157 1.47 10.15 -6.88
C ALA A 157 0.88 11.01 -8.02
N PRO A 158 -0.23 10.60 -8.64
CA PRO A 158 -0.88 11.40 -9.69
C PRO A 158 -1.20 12.84 -9.26
N ALA A 159 -1.63 13.05 -8.00
CA ALA A 159 -1.89 14.39 -7.48
C ALA A 159 -0.59 15.22 -7.35
N GLU A 160 0.53 14.59 -7.00
CA GLU A 160 1.83 15.26 -6.98
C GLU A 160 2.30 15.61 -8.40
N LEU A 161 2.04 14.75 -9.38
CA LEU A 161 2.29 15.08 -10.79
C LEU A 161 1.46 16.31 -11.21
N GLN A 162 0.18 16.40 -10.85
CA GLN A 162 -0.65 17.57 -11.14
C GLN A 162 -0.08 18.84 -10.49
N ARG A 163 0.39 18.76 -9.24
CA ARG A 163 1.09 19.88 -8.58
C ARG A 163 2.33 20.31 -9.34
N LEU A 164 3.16 19.35 -9.78
CA LEU A 164 4.36 19.64 -10.58
C LEU A 164 4.04 20.29 -11.94
N LEU A 165 2.87 20.00 -12.50
CA LEU A 165 2.35 20.62 -13.72
C LEU A 165 1.66 21.97 -13.47
N GLY A 166 1.64 22.45 -12.23
CA GLY A 166 1.04 23.73 -11.85
C GLY A 166 -0.49 23.72 -11.66
N ALA A 167 -1.10 22.54 -11.60
CA ALA A 167 -2.52 22.41 -11.30
C ALA A 167 -2.80 22.69 -9.81
N ALA A 168 -4.01 23.17 -9.53
CA ALA A 168 -4.49 23.30 -8.15
C ALA A 168 -4.69 21.91 -7.53
N PRO A 169 -4.51 21.77 -6.19
CA PRO A 169 -4.80 20.54 -5.49
C PRO A 169 -6.24 20.08 -5.70
N ASP A 170 -6.43 18.79 -5.98
CA ASP A 170 -7.76 18.19 -6.08
C ASP A 170 -8.30 17.93 -4.66
N ALA A 171 -9.34 18.68 -4.28
CA ALA A 171 -9.99 18.54 -2.99
C ALA A 171 -10.76 17.21 -2.82
N SER A 172 -10.96 16.46 -3.91
CA SER A 172 -11.59 15.14 -3.92
C SER A 172 -10.58 13.99 -3.92
N ALA A 173 -9.28 14.28 -3.78
CA ALA A 173 -8.25 13.24 -3.74
C ALA A 173 -8.56 12.22 -2.63
N PRO A 174 -8.46 10.92 -2.92
CA PRO A 174 -8.70 9.89 -1.91
C PRO A 174 -7.70 10.00 -0.77
N GLU A 175 -8.19 9.82 0.46
CA GLU A 175 -7.35 9.81 1.65
C GLU A 175 -6.87 8.41 2.00
N GLY A 176 -5.65 8.31 2.55
CA GLY A 176 -5.16 7.09 3.17
C GLY A 176 -5.94 6.76 4.45
N ALA A 177 -5.97 5.49 4.80
CA ALA A 177 -6.76 5.00 5.94
C ALA A 177 -5.97 4.07 6.87
N GLN A 178 -4.65 4.11 6.84
CA GLN A 178 -3.78 3.23 7.61
C GLN A 178 -2.95 3.99 8.63
N LEU A 179 -3.05 3.55 9.89
CA LEU A 179 -2.02 3.84 10.87
C LEU A 179 -0.92 2.79 10.72
N LYS A 180 0.34 3.21 10.66
CA LYS A 180 1.48 2.31 10.66
C LYS A 180 2.25 2.45 11.96
N LEU A 181 2.48 1.32 12.64
CA LEU A 181 3.43 1.24 13.76
C LEU A 181 4.59 0.35 13.38
N ASN A 182 5.79 0.75 13.80
CA ASN A 182 6.95 -0.12 13.83
C ASN A 182 7.44 -0.21 15.28
N LEU A 183 7.53 -1.41 15.80
CA LEU A 183 7.99 -1.68 17.15
C LEU A 183 9.27 -2.51 17.08
N LEU A 184 10.23 -2.19 17.95
CA LEU A 184 11.37 -3.04 18.20
C LEU A 184 11.15 -3.74 19.55
N LEU A 185 11.09 -5.07 19.54
CA LEU A 185 10.76 -5.88 20.68
C LEU A 185 12.02 -6.56 21.24
N SER A 186 12.13 -6.67 22.55
CA SER A 186 13.16 -7.49 23.22
C SER A 186 12.85 -8.99 23.18
N ARG A 187 11.60 -9.33 22.92
CA ARG A 187 11.07 -10.66 22.73
C ARG A 187 9.65 -10.58 22.18
N LEU A 188 9.15 -11.65 21.60
CA LEU A 188 7.74 -11.75 21.22
C LEU A 188 6.83 -11.81 22.45
N PRO A 189 5.63 -11.20 22.40
CA PRO A 189 4.65 -11.28 23.48
C PRO A 189 4.00 -12.67 23.53
N ARG A 190 3.60 -13.12 24.73
CA ARG A 190 2.83 -14.35 24.91
C ARG A 190 1.36 -14.10 24.55
N LEU A 191 0.73 -15.13 23.99
CA LEU A 191 -0.67 -15.09 23.62
C LEU A 191 -1.57 -15.54 24.77
N ASN A 192 -2.84 -15.10 24.78
CA ASN A 192 -3.87 -15.61 25.67
C ASN A 192 -4.07 -17.12 25.47
N ASP A 193 -3.98 -17.60 24.22
CA ASP A 193 -3.96 -19.03 23.92
C ASP A 193 -2.55 -19.59 24.12
N ALA A 194 -2.30 -20.17 25.28
CA ALA A 194 -1.02 -20.79 25.61
C ALA A 194 -0.67 -22.05 24.79
N SER A 195 -1.60 -22.56 23.98
CA SER A 195 -1.35 -23.71 23.09
C SER A 195 -0.60 -23.30 21.81
N VAL A 196 -0.54 -22.00 21.51
CA VAL A 196 0.14 -21.43 20.35
C VAL A 196 1.39 -20.68 20.82
N SER A 197 2.58 -21.09 20.36
CA SER A 197 3.79 -20.34 20.67
C SER A 197 3.83 -18.99 19.93
N PRO A 198 4.46 -17.96 20.52
CA PRO A 198 4.61 -16.66 19.86
C PRO A 198 5.26 -16.77 18.48
N GLU A 199 6.30 -17.57 18.32
CA GLU A 199 7.00 -17.76 17.05
C GLU A 199 6.06 -18.30 15.96
N ARG A 200 5.16 -19.21 16.33
CA ARG A 200 4.18 -19.76 15.40
C ARG A 200 3.12 -18.74 15.01
N ALA A 201 2.65 -17.94 15.97
CA ALA A 201 1.63 -16.92 15.72
C ALA A 201 2.14 -15.80 14.81
N PHE A 202 3.37 -15.33 15.08
CA PHE A 202 3.98 -14.21 14.35
C PHE A 202 4.81 -14.62 13.13
N ALA A 203 4.83 -15.93 12.75
CA ALA A 203 5.58 -16.40 11.59
C ALA A 203 5.00 -15.98 10.22
N GLY A 204 3.76 -15.56 10.19
CA GLY A 204 3.07 -15.05 9.01
C GLY A 204 2.35 -13.75 9.34
N THR A 205 1.30 -13.44 8.60
CA THR A 205 0.39 -12.35 8.94
C THR A 205 -0.42 -12.74 10.17
N PHE A 206 -0.34 -11.93 11.23
CA PHE A 206 -1.14 -12.14 12.43
C PHE A 206 -2.26 -11.09 12.49
N HIS A 207 -3.49 -11.57 12.34
CA HIS A 207 -4.70 -10.76 12.29
C HIS A 207 -5.30 -10.59 13.68
N VAL A 208 -5.61 -9.35 14.07
CA VAL A 208 -6.15 -9.02 15.40
C VAL A 208 -7.42 -8.17 15.24
N ASN A 209 -8.52 -8.62 15.81
CA ASN A 209 -9.81 -7.94 15.75
C ASN A 209 -10.30 -7.68 14.30
N GLU A 210 -10.04 -8.59 13.40
CA GLU A 210 -10.39 -8.50 11.98
C GLU A 210 -11.61 -9.38 11.61
N GLY A 211 -12.52 -9.70 12.53
CA GLY A 211 -13.82 -10.22 12.19
C GLY A 211 -14.60 -9.25 11.27
N ALA A 212 -15.44 -9.77 10.39
CA ALA A 212 -16.20 -8.96 9.44
C ALA A 212 -17.08 -7.91 10.15
N GLU A 213 -17.69 -8.27 11.29
CA GLU A 213 -18.45 -7.34 12.12
C GLU A 213 -17.55 -6.25 12.70
N GLN A 214 -16.37 -6.59 13.21
CA GLN A 214 -15.44 -5.61 13.78
C GLN A 214 -14.86 -4.65 12.73
N LEU A 215 -14.59 -5.13 11.52
CA LEU A 215 -14.22 -4.27 10.38
C LEU A 215 -15.30 -3.22 10.09
N GLN A 216 -16.56 -3.63 10.09
CA GLN A 216 -17.70 -2.73 9.88
C GLN A 216 -17.84 -1.71 11.02
N VAL A 217 -17.76 -2.16 12.28
CA VAL A 217 -17.84 -1.28 13.47
C VAL A 217 -16.72 -0.22 13.45
N ALA A 218 -15.49 -0.63 13.14
CA ALA A 218 -14.36 0.30 13.06
C ALA A 218 -14.54 1.31 11.92
N TYR A 219 -15.04 0.88 10.77
CA TYR A 219 -15.38 1.79 9.67
C TYR A 219 -16.43 2.81 10.09
N GLU A 220 -17.53 2.39 10.74
CA GLU A 220 -18.61 3.28 11.18
C GLU A 220 -18.12 4.33 12.19
N GLN A 221 -17.29 3.92 13.15
CA GLN A 221 -16.67 4.85 14.10
C GLN A 221 -15.80 5.89 13.38
N ALA A 222 -14.97 5.46 12.45
CA ALA A 222 -14.12 6.36 11.66
C ALA A 222 -14.92 7.26 10.72
N ALA A 223 -15.99 6.75 10.11
CA ALA A 223 -16.91 7.54 9.28
C ALA A 223 -17.63 8.62 10.10
N ALA A 224 -17.94 8.33 11.38
CA ALA A 224 -18.50 9.29 12.33
C ALA A 224 -17.46 10.29 12.90
N GLY A 225 -16.18 10.20 12.49
CA GLY A 225 -15.13 11.11 12.92
C GLY A 225 -14.39 10.72 14.20
N ALA A 226 -14.48 9.47 14.63
CA ALA A 226 -13.81 8.97 15.83
C ALA A 226 -12.70 7.96 15.47
N ILE A 227 -11.59 7.99 16.22
CA ILE A 227 -10.61 6.90 16.17
C ILE A 227 -11.32 5.61 16.64
N PRO A 228 -11.23 4.50 15.88
CA PRO A 228 -11.85 3.23 16.28
C PRO A 228 -11.38 2.78 17.67
N ALA A 229 -12.30 2.36 18.53
CA ALA A 229 -12.00 1.98 19.91
C ALA A 229 -11.08 0.73 19.98
N LEU A 230 -11.34 -0.23 19.09
CA LEU A 230 -10.51 -1.42 18.84
C LEU A 230 -10.29 -1.54 17.33
N PRO A 231 -9.28 -0.86 16.77
CA PRO A 231 -9.01 -0.93 15.34
C PRO A 231 -8.61 -2.36 14.96
N PRO A 232 -9.15 -2.89 13.85
CA PRO A 232 -8.62 -4.10 13.24
C PRO A 232 -7.16 -3.89 12.89
N CYS A 233 -6.32 -4.89 13.15
CA CYS A 233 -4.87 -4.79 12.98
C CYS A 233 -4.30 -6.01 12.25
N GLU A 234 -3.48 -5.74 11.27
CA GLU A 234 -2.65 -6.73 10.61
C GLU A 234 -1.18 -6.53 11.02
N THR A 235 -0.52 -7.61 11.43
CA THR A 235 0.84 -7.51 11.99
C THR A 235 1.82 -8.46 11.32
N TYR A 236 3.09 -8.01 11.20
CA TYR A 236 4.18 -8.73 10.55
C TYR A 236 5.45 -8.68 11.37
N CYS A 237 6.03 -9.85 11.66
CA CYS A 237 7.34 -9.97 12.30
C CYS A 237 8.36 -10.48 11.27
N HIS A 238 8.86 -9.59 10.43
CA HIS A 238 9.77 -9.97 9.35
C HIS A 238 11.10 -10.52 9.85
N SER A 239 11.58 -10.09 11.02
CA SER A 239 12.83 -10.57 11.63
C SER A 239 12.82 -12.05 12.00
N LEU A 240 11.63 -12.66 12.23
CA LEU A 240 11.50 -14.12 12.42
C LEU A 240 11.88 -14.91 11.16
N THR A 241 11.54 -14.38 9.98
CA THR A 241 11.82 -15.03 8.70
C THR A 241 13.21 -14.65 8.18
N ASP A 242 13.57 -13.38 8.33
CA ASP A 242 14.85 -12.83 7.87
C ASP A 242 15.51 -11.97 8.95
N PRO A 243 16.27 -12.57 9.87
CA PRO A 243 16.99 -11.80 10.90
C PRO A 243 18.10 -10.91 10.33
N SER A 244 18.43 -11.00 9.04
CA SER A 244 19.46 -10.16 8.41
C SER A 244 19.06 -8.68 8.31
N ILE A 245 17.76 -8.37 8.45
CA ILE A 245 17.25 -7.00 8.52
C ILE A 245 17.63 -6.27 9.81
N LEU A 246 18.05 -7.02 10.84
CA LEU A 246 18.53 -6.48 12.12
C LEU A 246 20.04 -6.30 12.11
N GLY A 247 20.52 -5.25 12.76
CA GLY A 247 21.94 -5.08 13.03
C GLY A 247 22.51 -6.22 13.91
N PRO A 248 23.82 -6.49 13.87
CA PRO A 248 24.43 -7.61 14.57
C PRO A 248 24.16 -7.63 16.09
N GLU A 249 24.15 -6.47 16.72
CA GLU A 249 23.90 -6.32 18.17
C GLU A 249 22.46 -6.68 18.54
N LEU A 250 21.48 -6.20 17.78
CA LEU A 250 20.06 -6.51 17.97
C LEU A 250 19.78 -8.00 17.76
N ARG A 251 20.38 -8.60 16.73
CA ARG A 251 20.28 -10.05 16.51
C ARG A 251 20.85 -10.85 17.67
N ALA A 252 22.03 -10.45 18.17
CA ALA A 252 22.66 -11.13 19.31
C ALA A 252 21.83 -10.97 20.61
N ALA A 253 21.09 -9.87 20.75
CA ALA A 253 20.18 -9.63 21.86
C ALA A 253 18.83 -10.37 21.72
N GLY A 254 18.56 -11.06 20.60
CA GLY A 254 17.28 -11.71 20.34
C GLY A 254 16.14 -10.73 20.08
N ALA A 255 16.45 -9.54 19.58
CA ALA A 255 15.44 -8.54 19.25
C ALA A 255 14.59 -8.96 18.04
N GLU A 256 13.33 -8.53 18.04
CA GLU A 256 12.38 -8.77 16.95
C GLU A 256 11.73 -7.46 16.49
N THR A 257 11.43 -7.37 15.20
CA THR A 257 10.63 -6.26 14.65
C THR A 257 9.17 -6.65 14.62
N LEU A 258 8.27 -5.69 14.87
CA LEU A 258 6.85 -5.86 14.62
C LEU A 258 6.31 -4.66 13.87
N THR A 259 5.86 -4.87 12.64
CA THR A 259 5.11 -3.88 11.90
C THR A 259 3.62 -4.13 12.10
N VAL A 260 2.85 -3.08 12.38
CA VAL A 260 1.41 -3.14 12.61
C VAL A 260 0.72 -2.14 11.70
N PHE A 261 -0.30 -2.59 11.00
CA PHE A 261 -1.24 -1.74 10.27
C PHE A 261 -2.56 -1.70 11.02
N GLY A 262 -2.95 -0.51 11.51
CA GLY A 262 -4.28 -0.26 12.07
C GLY A 262 -5.21 0.23 10.97
N LEU A 263 -6.30 -0.50 10.72
CA LEU A 263 -7.24 -0.20 9.67
C LEU A 263 -8.26 0.89 10.08
N HIS A 264 -8.89 1.49 9.07
CA HIS A 264 -9.95 2.50 9.25
C HIS A 264 -9.52 3.73 10.05
N MET A 265 -8.31 4.23 9.76
CA MET A 265 -7.79 5.48 10.34
C MET A 265 -7.56 6.53 9.24
N PRO A 266 -8.64 7.06 8.61
CA PRO A 266 -8.51 8.01 7.50
C PRO A 266 -7.87 9.33 7.93
N ALA A 267 -7.15 9.96 6.99
CA ALA A 267 -6.34 11.16 7.21
C ALA A 267 -7.08 12.28 7.93
N ARG A 268 -8.38 12.48 7.63
CA ARG A 268 -9.21 13.52 8.25
C ARG A 268 -9.32 13.41 9.77
N LEU A 269 -9.16 12.21 10.35
CA LEU A 269 -9.21 12.03 11.82
C LEU A 269 -8.02 12.68 12.52
N PHE A 270 -6.95 12.96 11.79
CA PHE A 270 -5.72 13.55 12.32
C PHE A 270 -5.60 15.05 12.01
N ALA A 271 -6.50 15.61 11.20
CA ALA A 271 -6.34 16.98 10.68
C ALA A 271 -6.50 18.08 11.73
N ALA A 272 -7.42 17.91 12.69
CA ALA A 272 -7.72 18.96 13.68
C ALA A 272 -6.70 19.01 14.83
N ASP A 273 -6.20 17.85 15.27
CA ASP A 273 -5.21 17.71 16.35
C ASP A 273 -4.29 16.53 16.01
N PRO A 274 -3.26 16.72 15.17
CA PRO A 274 -2.42 15.63 14.69
C PRO A 274 -1.73 14.84 15.82
N ASP A 275 -1.24 15.52 16.86
CA ASP A 275 -0.51 14.88 17.94
C ASP A 275 -1.45 14.12 18.89
N GLY A 276 -2.57 14.73 19.29
CA GLY A 276 -3.57 14.09 20.12
C GLY A 276 -4.23 12.91 19.43
N ALA A 277 -4.57 13.04 18.14
CA ALA A 277 -5.11 11.93 17.34
C ALA A 277 -4.12 10.80 17.16
N ARG A 278 -2.82 11.11 16.92
CA ARG A 278 -1.75 10.11 16.84
C ARG A 278 -1.59 9.33 18.15
N ALA A 279 -1.60 10.04 19.28
CA ALA A 279 -1.54 9.42 20.61
C ALA A 279 -2.77 8.53 20.88
N ALA A 280 -3.97 9.00 20.54
CA ALA A 280 -5.20 8.23 20.68
C ALA A 280 -5.22 6.98 19.79
N ALA A 281 -4.76 7.10 18.54
CA ALA A 281 -4.66 6.00 17.59
C ALA A 281 -3.63 4.94 18.04
N LEU A 282 -2.46 5.37 18.52
CA LEU A 282 -1.48 4.48 19.13
C LEU A 282 -2.08 3.72 20.32
N ALA A 283 -2.72 4.43 21.26
CA ALA A 283 -3.33 3.81 22.43
C ALA A 283 -4.44 2.81 22.05
N ALA A 284 -5.25 3.12 21.06
CA ALA A 284 -6.30 2.22 20.54
C ALA A 284 -5.69 0.97 19.90
N THR A 285 -4.65 1.12 19.07
CA THR A 285 -3.95 0.01 18.41
C THR A 285 -3.26 -0.91 19.42
N LEU A 286 -2.59 -0.34 20.44
CA LEU A 286 -1.99 -1.16 21.50
C LEU A 286 -3.06 -1.93 22.29
N ARG A 287 -4.21 -1.32 22.60
CA ARG A 287 -5.34 -2.04 23.23
C ARG A 287 -5.87 -3.16 22.34
N SER A 288 -5.93 -2.94 21.04
CA SER A 288 -6.35 -3.97 20.09
C SER A 288 -5.39 -5.17 20.13
N LEU A 289 -4.09 -4.93 20.08
CA LEU A 289 -3.08 -5.98 20.24
C LEU A 289 -3.18 -6.68 21.59
N ASP A 290 -3.26 -5.93 22.68
CA ASP A 290 -3.33 -6.47 24.04
C ASP A 290 -4.56 -7.35 24.28
N SER A 291 -5.62 -7.22 23.49
CA SER A 291 -6.84 -8.04 23.62
C SER A 291 -6.60 -9.53 23.37
N VAL A 292 -5.56 -9.89 22.63
CA VAL A 292 -5.19 -11.27 22.29
C VAL A 292 -3.91 -11.75 22.98
N LEU A 293 -3.26 -10.88 23.76
CA LEU A 293 -1.99 -11.14 24.42
C LEU A 293 -2.20 -11.42 25.92
N ALA A 294 -1.38 -12.31 26.49
CA ALA A 294 -1.37 -12.63 27.92
C ALA A 294 -0.66 -11.56 28.78
N GLU A 295 -0.08 -10.56 28.13
CA GLU A 295 0.65 -9.47 28.75
C GLU A 295 0.60 -8.23 27.84
N PRO A 296 0.66 -7.00 28.38
CA PRO A 296 0.72 -5.81 27.56
C PRO A 296 1.94 -5.81 26.64
N ILE A 297 1.75 -5.57 25.34
CA ILE A 297 2.84 -5.55 24.36
C ILE A 297 3.90 -4.49 24.70
N ALA A 298 3.50 -3.40 25.34
CA ALA A 298 4.42 -2.38 25.83
C ALA A 298 5.52 -2.91 26.76
N GLY A 299 5.27 -4.03 27.46
CA GLY A 299 6.26 -4.74 28.29
C GLY A 299 7.30 -5.52 27.47
N CYS A 300 7.06 -5.75 26.18
CA CYS A 300 7.99 -6.41 25.27
C CYS A 300 8.79 -5.41 24.42
N VAL A 301 8.36 -4.16 24.35
CA VAL A 301 9.04 -3.11 23.56
C VAL A 301 10.39 -2.78 24.18
N MET A 302 11.42 -2.75 23.34
CA MET A 302 12.76 -2.27 23.74
C MET A 302 12.71 -0.78 24.08
N ARG A 303 13.71 -0.36 24.85
CA ARG A 303 13.89 1.06 25.19
C ARG A 303 15.17 1.57 24.55
N GLY A 304 15.11 2.79 24.05
CA GLY A 304 16.25 3.52 23.56
C GLY A 304 17.18 3.99 24.69
N PRO A 305 18.27 4.66 24.32
CA PRO A 305 19.30 5.10 25.28
C PRO A 305 18.79 6.03 26.38
N GLU A 306 17.76 6.83 26.09
CA GLU A 306 17.15 7.78 27.03
C GLU A 306 15.95 7.18 27.79
N GLY A 307 15.65 5.87 27.56
CA GLY A 307 14.57 5.15 28.20
C GLY A 307 13.22 5.24 27.48
N GLU A 308 13.15 5.91 26.33
CA GLU A 308 11.99 6.02 25.48
C GLU A 308 11.66 4.66 24.83
N PRO A 309 10.35 4.34 24.62
CA PRO A 309 10.00 3.09 23.95
C PRO A 309 10.36 3.17 22.45
N CYS A 310 10.94 2.09 21.94
CA CYS A 310 11.25 1.96 20.51
C CYS A 310 9.97 1.67 19.71
N ILE A 311 9.13 2.67 19.60
CA ILE A 311 7.87 2.67 18.83
C ILE A 311 7.90 3.86 17.88
N GLU A 312 7.77 3.59 16.59
CA GLU A 312 7.50 4.59 15.57
C GLU A 312 6.01 4.56 15.22
N VAL A 313 5.37 5.72 15.19
CA VAL A 313 3.95 5.88 14.83
C VAL A 313 3.87 6.78 13.62
N ARG A 314 3.24 6.31 12.55
CA ARG A 314 3.00 7.09 11.34
C ARG A 314 1.52 7.12 11.02
N SER A 315 0.93 8.30 11.15
CA SER A 315 -0.42 8.58 10.67
C SER A 315 -0.41 8.80 9.15
N PRO A 316 -1.57 8.81 8.47
CA PRO A 316 -1.64 9.20 7.06
C PRO A 316 -1.03 10.58 6.77
N LEU A 317 -1.17 11.55 7.68
CA LEU A 317 -0.58 12.89 7.50
C LEU A 317 0.95 12.87 7.59
N ASP A 318 1.53 12.01 8.41
CA ASP A 318 2.99 11.84 8.48
C ASP A 318 3.53 11.24 7.17
N ILE A 319 2.80 10.26 6.60
CA ILE A 319 3.14 9.64 5.31
C ILE A 319 3.04 10.68 4.18
N GLU A 320 2.01 11.52 4.17
CA GLU A 320 1.87 12.59 3.19
C GLU A 320 3.01 13.61 3.29
N ALA A 321 3.30 14.06 4.50
CA ALA A 321 4.35 15.05 4.74
C ALA A 321 5.73 14.56 4.32
N GLU A 322 6.02 13.27 4.55
CA GLU A 322 7.34 12.69 4.27
C GLU A 322 7.48 12.21 2.82
N LEU A 323 6.46 11.58 2.26
CA LEU A 323 6.52 10.89 0.97
C LEU A 323 5.69 11.56 -0.13
N ARG A 324 4.95 12.65 0.20
CA ARG A 324 4.03 13.33 -0.71
C ARG A 324 2.99 12.38 -1.32
N MET A 325 2.57 11.38 -0.55
CA MET A 325 1.46 10.49 -0.89
C MET A 325 0.17 11.17 -0.43
N PRO A 326 -0.73 11.60 -1.32
CA PRO A 326 -1.89 12.42 -0.96
C PRO A 326 -2.75 11.77 0.11
N GLY A 327 -3.04 12.49 1.21
CA GLY A 327 -3.75 11.98 2.36
C GLY A 327 -3.11 10.73 2.98
N GLY A 328 -1.81 10.48 2.73
CA GLY A 328 -1.12 9.26 3.17
C GLY A 328 -1.63 7.98 2.50
N HIS A 329 -2.22 8.08 1.32
CA HIS A 329 -2.79 6.92 0.61
C HIS A 329 -1.69 5.99 0.11
N ILE A 330 -1.59 4.78 0.68
CA ILE A 330 -0.47 3.84 0.43
C ILE A 330 -0.38 3.35 -1.02
N PHE A 331 -1.46 3.45 -1.79
CA PHE A 331 -1.47 3.17 -3.23
C PHE A 331 -1.35 4.45 -4.09
N HIS A 332 -1.09 5.60 -3.49
CA HIS A 332 -1.02 6.94 -4.09
C HIS A 332 -2.36 7.48 -4.62
N ARG A 333 -3.38 6.67 -4.74
CA ARG A 333 -4.78 6.91 -5.08
C ARG A 333 -5.58 5.62 -4.94
N ASP A 334 -6.90 5.66 -5.08
CA ASP A 334 -7.69 4.44 -5.22
C ASP A 334 -7.18 3.61 -6.42
N LEU A 335 -7.09 2.30 -6.23
CA LEU A 335 -6.67 1.39 -7.28
C LEU A 335 -7.65 1.39 -8.44
N ALA A 336 -7.13 1.34 -9.65
CA ALA A 336 -7.92 1.25 -10.89
C ALA A 336 -8.07 -0.22 -11.30
N TRP A 337 -9.07 -0.51 -12.12
CA TRP A 337 -9.19 -1.81 -12.76
C TRP A 337 -8.01 -2.08 -13.71
N PRO A 338 -7.56 -3.33 -13.86
CA PRO A 338 -6.40 -3.66 -14.72
C PRO A 338 -6.71 -3.64 -16.23
N PHE A 339 -7.91 -3.20 -16.61
CA PHE A 339 -8.37 -3.06 -18.00
C PHE A 339 -8.67 -1.60 -18.34
N ALA A 340 -8.86 -1.32 -19.62
CA ALA A 340 -9.30 0.00 -20.11
C ALA A 340 -10.75 0.26 -19.71
N GLU A 341 -11.00 1.39 -19.04
CA GLU A 341 -12.34 1.82 -18.65
C GLU A 341 -13.03 2.62 -19.77
N HIS A 342 -12.24 3.15 -20.69
CA HIS A 342 -12.68 3.88 -21.90
C HIS A 342 -12.00 3.30 -23.13
N GLU A 343 -12.67 3.38 -24.28
CA GLU A 343 -12.20 2.77 -25.54
C GLU A 343 -10.83 3.33 -25.97
N GLU A 344 -10.58 4.63 -25.76
CA GLU A 344 -9.33 5.30 -26.11
C GLU A 344 -8.11 4.79 -25.32
N GLN A 345 -8.35 4.08 -24.22
CA GLN A 345 -7.29 3.49 -23.40
C GLN A 345 -6.89 2.08 -23.86
N VAL A 346 -7.69 1.45 -24.72
CA VAL A 346 -7.39 0.10 -25.22
C VAL A 346 -6.10 0.14 -26.04
N GLY A 347 -5.16 -0.73 -25.71
CA GLY A 347 -3.85 -0.75 -26.35
C GLY A 347 -2.79 0.16 -25.69
N ASN A 348 -3.18 1.07 -24.80
CA ASN A 348 -2.25 1.87 -24.01
C ASN A 348 -1.59 1.03 -22.90
N TRP A 349 -0.50 1.52 -22.34
CA TRP A 349 0.22 0.81 -21.27
C TRP A 349 -0.31 1.12 -19.85
N GLY A 350 -1.30 2.05 -19.73
CA GLY A 350 -1.87 2.48 -18.44
C GLY A 350 -0.94 3.36 -17.60
N VAL A 351 -0.01 3.99 -18.25
CA VAL A 351 0.99 4.92 -17.68
C VAL A 351 0.90 6.31 -18.31
N GLU A 352 0.12 6.44 -19.37
CA GLU A 352 -0.07 7.66 -20.14
C GLU A 352 -0.74 8.74 -19.29
N THR A 353 -0.40 9.99 -19.58
CA THR A 353 -1.02 11.21 -19.04
C THR A 353 -1.57 12.07 -20.18
N ASP A 354 -2.17 13.20 -19.85
CA ASP A 354 -2.64 14.18 -20.84
C ASP A 354 -1.48 14.80 -21.65
N HIS A 355 -0.24 14.58 -21.21
CA HIS A 355 0.96 15.07 -21.88
C HIS A 355 1.77 13.91 -22.45
N PRO A 356 1.87 13.78 -23.79
CA PRO A 356 2.54 12.65 -24.44
C PRO A 356 4.01 12.45 -24.03
N ALA A 357 4.68 13.51 -23.56
CA ALA A 357 6.06 13.45 -23.09
C ALA A 357 6.20 13.02 -21.62
N VAL A 358 5.10 12.92 -20.86
CA VAL A 358 5.10 12.65 -19.43
C VAL A 358 4.34 11.38 -19.14
N LEU A 359 4.97 10.41 -18.50
CA LEU A 359 4.37 9.11 -18.17
C LEU A 359 4.47 8.85 -16.66
N LEU A 360 3.46 8.21 -16.08
CA LEU A 360 3.54 7.67 -14.72
C LEU A 360 4.32 6.35 -14.72
N CYS A 361 5.28 6.18 -13.81
CA CYS A 361 6.04 4.93 -13.70
C CYS A 361 6.04 4.31 -12.30
N GLY A 362 5.23 4.85 -11.39
CA GLY A 362 5.13 4.42 -9.99
C GLY A 362 3.80 3.79 -9.62
N ALA A 363 3.62 3.55 -8.32
CA ALA A 363 2.44 2.88 -7.74
C ALA A 363 1.10 3.56 -8.09
N GLY A 364 1.10 4.86 -8.38
CA GLY A 364 -0.08 5.60 -8.81
C GLY A 364 -0.51 5.39 -10.26
N ALA A 365 0.24 4.65 -11.09
CA ALA A 365 -0.19 4.28 -12.44
C ALA A 365 -1.36 3.27 -12.38
N ARG A 366 -2.07 3.07 -13.50
CA ARG A 366 -3.29 2.23 -13.54
C ARG A 366 -3.08 0.81 -12.99
N ARG A 367 -1.95 0.17 -13.28
CA ARG A 367 -1.62 -1.17 -12.80
C ARG A 367 -0.51 -1.12 -11.74
N GLY A 368 -0.56 -0.09 -10.90
CA GLY A 368 0.32 0.13 -9.77
C GLY A 368 -0.23 -0.51 -8.49
N GLY A 369 -0.02 0.15 -7.37
CA GLY A 369 -0.57 -0.22 -6.06
C GLY A 369 0.29 -1.17 -5.24
N GLY A 370 1.53 -1.43 -5.63
CA GLY A 370 2.46 -2.27 -4.87
C GLY A 370 3.88 -2.13 -5.36
N VAL A 371 4.79 -2.90 -4.77
CA VAL A 371 6.22 -2.92 -5.12
C VAL A 371 6.47 -3.99 -6.19
N SER A 372 5.75 -3.91 -7.30
CA SER A 372 5.79 -4.91 -8.38
C SER A 372 6.78 -4.58 -9.49
N GLY A 373 7.18 -3.31 -9.64
CA GLY A 373 7.94 -2.82 -10.80
C GLY A 373 7.15 -2.76 -12.12
N VAL A 374 5.89 -3.23 -12.12
CA VAL A 374 5.03 -3.26 -13.32
C VAL A 374 4.87 -1.89 -13.96
N PRO A 375 4.56 -0.80 -13.23
CA PRO A 375 4.41 0.52 -13.85
C PRO A 375 5.70 1.03 -14.49
N GLY A 376 6.85 0.81 -13.85
CA GLY A 376 8.15 1.20 -14.40
C GLY A 376 8.46 0.48 -15.70
N ARG A 377 8.21 -0.85 -15.75
CA ARG A 377 8.33 -1.65 -16.97
C ARG A 377 7.38 -1.14 -18.06
N ASN A 378 6.11 -0.92 -17.72
CA ASN A 378 5.11 -0.47 -18.69
C ASN A 378 5.45 0.93 -19.25
N ALA A 379 5.95 1.84 -18.41
CA ALA A 379 6.43 3.14 -18.85
C ALA A 379 7.63 3.03 -19.81
N ALA A 380 8.58 2.13 -19.52
CA ALA A 380 9.69 1.85 -20.41
C ALA A 380 9.19 1.31 -21.77
N MET A 381 8.23 0.36 -21.77
CA MET A 381 7.65 -0.18 -23.00
C MET A 381 6.88 0.89 -23.78
N ALA A 382 6.15 1.79 -23.11
CA ALA A 382 5.46 2.90 -23.77
C ALA A 382 6.42 3.91 -24.43
N VAL A 383 7.67 4.01 -23.95
CA VAL A 383 8.71 4.86 -24.55
C VAL A 383 9.40 4.18 -25.74
N LEU A 384 9.56 2.85 -25.67
CA LEU A 384 10.27 2.09 -26.69
C LEU A 384 9.41 1.76 -27.93
N GLY A 385 8.10 1.82 -27.81
CA GLY A 385 7.13 1.56 -28.89
C GLY A 385 6.69 0.11 -28.88
#